data_978eec7372ad42073ab409acadc314c7
#
_entry.id   978eec7372ad42073ab409acadc314c7
#
_cell.length_a   1.000
_cell.length_b   1.000
_cell.length_c   1.000
_cell.angle_alpha   90.00
_cell.angle_beta   90.00
_cell.angle_gamma   90.00
#
_symmetry.space_group_name_H-M   'P 1'
#
loop_
_entity.id
_entity.type
_entity.pdbx_description
1 polymer ?
#
loop_
_entity_poly.entity_id
_entity_poly.type
_entity_poly.pdbx_seq_one_letter_code
_entity_poly.pdbx_strand_id
1 'polypeptide(L)'
;MRLPIRIQRRRARGWKMPTNTKYVGRGSLYGNPFRVARSPFELKYGGALIVESPAEAVEKFREWIRHTSEGRFVAGCAARNLWGLDLACWCPADQPCHADVLLEIANPRGEREFANPYYRMWDREEVTPQ
;
A
#
# COMPACT_ATOMS: atom_id res chain seq x y z
N MET A 1 10.97 -20.55 3.01
CA MET A 1 9.85 -19.73 2.49
C MET A 1 10.32 -18.29 2.31
N ARG A 2 10.14 -17.75 1.14
CA ARG A 2 10.56 -16.37 0.92
C ARG A 2 9.48 -15.39 1.38
N LEU A 3 9.91 -14.18 1.68
CA LEU A 3 8.99 -13.12 2.04
C LEU A 3 8.27 -12.59 0.81
N PRO A 4 7.02 -12.13 0.96
CA PRO A 4 6.32 -11.47 -0.11
C PRO A 4 7.08 -10.24 -0.61
N ILE A 5 6.99 -10.00 -1.91
CA ILE A 5 7.70 -8.90 -2.56
C ILE A 5 6.75 -8.08 -3.40
N ARG A 6 7.22 -6.90 -3.78
CA ARG A 6 6.53 -6.05 -4.73
C ARG A 6 6.89 -6.47 -6.16
N ILE A 7 5.88 -6.53 -7.02
CA ILE A 7 6.05 -6.92 -8.41
C ILE A 7 5.59 -5.76 -9.30
N GLN A 8 6.41 -5.39 -10.28
CA GLN A 8 6.03 -4.37 -11.25
C GLN A 8 5.22 -5.00 -12.38
N ARG A 9 4.00 -4.52 -12.61
CA ARG A 9 3.22 -4.92 -13.76
C ARG A 9 3.84 -4.34 -15.02
N ARG A 10 3.72 -5.06 -16.10
CA ARG A 10 4.26 -4.63 -17.39
C ARG A 10 3.21 -4.77 -18.47
N ARG A 11 3.29 -3.91 -19.47
CA ARG A 11 2.41 -3.97 -20.64
C ARG A 11 3.05 -4.75 -21.78
N ALA A 12 4.06 -5.56 -21.46
CA ALA A 12 4.75 -6.38 -22.46
C ALA A 12 3.85 -7.50 -22.94
N ARG A 13 3.94 -7.80 -24.24
CA ARG A 13 3.19 -8.88 -24.82
C ARG A 13 3.56 -10.20 -24.14
N GLY A 14 2.54 -10.96 -23.75
CA GLY A 14 2.76 -12.24 -23.09
C GLY A 14 3.00 -12.16 -21.59
N TRP A 15 3.11 -10.94 -21.03
CA TRP A 15 3.28 -10.82 -19.60
C TRP A 15 2.01 -11.24 -18.86
N LYS A 16 2.18 -12.02 -17.81
CA LYS A 16 1.06 -12.47 -16.98
C LYS A 16 1.36 -12.20 -15.52
N MET A 17 0.31 -11.92 -14.76
CA MET A 17 0.43 -11.77 -13.31
C MET A 17 0.94 -13.09 -12.72
N PRO A 18 2.03 -13.06 -11.95
CA PRO A 18 2.47 -14.28 -11.28
C PRO A 18 1.39 -14.84 -10.36
N THR A 19 1.46 -16.13 -10.07
CA THR A 19 0.55 -16.75 -9.11
C THR A 19 0.80 -16.17 -7.72
N ASN A 20 -0.19 -16.25 -6.86
CA ASN A 20 -0.12 -15.79 -5.48
C ASN A 20 0.24 -14.29 -5.39
N THR A 21 -0.31 -13.52 -6.31
CA THR A 21 -0.03 -12.07 -6.43
C THR A 21 -1.34 -11.31 -6.52
N LYS A 22 -1.43 -10.20 -5.81
CA LYS A 22 -2.60 -9.33 -5.80
C LYS A 22 -2.23 -7.96 -6.35
N TYR A 23 -3.03 -7.45 -7.28
CA TYR A 23 -2.86 -6.08 -7.75
C TYR A 23 -3.36 -5.10 -6.70
N VAL A 24 -2.50 -4.14 -6.35
CA VAL A 24 -2.81 -3.13 -5.32
C VAL A 24 -2.69 -1.71 -5.83
N GLY A 25 -2.60 -1.53 -7.14
CA GLY A 25 -2.48 -0.21 -7.74
C GLY A 25 -3.81 0.52 -7.84
N ARG A 26 -3.79 1.61 -8.59
CA ARG A 26 -4.98 2.43 -8.76
C ARG A 26 -6.12 1.63 -9.36
N GLY A 27 -7.31 1.91 -8.91
CA GLY A 27 -8.50 1.16 -9.30
C GLY A 27 -8.83 0.01 -8.38
N SER A 28 -7.89 -0.39 -7.53
CA SER A 28 -8.16 -1.41 -6.52
C SER A 28 -8.48 -0.74 -5.18
N LEU A 29 -9.00 -1.53 -4.25
CA LEU A 29 -9.27 -1.05 -2.89
C LEU A 29 -8.00 -0.49 -2.24
N TYR A 30 -6.85 -1.04 -2.60
CA TYR A 30 -5.57 -0.72 -1.96
C TYR A 30 -4.79 0.38 -2.66
N GLY A 31 -5.37 1.01 -3.68
CA GLY A 31 -4.66 2.04 -4.44
C GLY A 31 -4.32 3.26 -3.61
N ASN A 32 -3.19 3.88 -3.93
CA ASN A 32 -2.76 5.10 -3.25
C ASN A 32 -3.64 6.26 -3.72
N PRO A 33 -4.36 6.96 -2.83
CA PRO A 33 -5.15 8.11 -3.25
C PRO A 33 -4.30 9.32 -3.65
N PHE A 34 -3.04 9.35 -3.25
CA PHE A 34 -2.15 10.46 -3.58
C PHE A 34 -1.44 10.19 -4.90
N ARG A 35 -1.28 11.22 -5.71
CA ARG A 35 -0.74 11.09 -7.06
C ARG A 35 0.27 12.19 -7.35
N VAL A 36 1.37 11.84 -8.00
CA VAL A 36 2.39 12.82 -8.38
C VAL A 36 1.85 13.76 -9.45
N ALA A 37 2.12 15.05 -9.29
CA ALA A 37 1.72 16.07 -10.24
C ALA A 37 2.35 15.81 -11.60
N ARG A 38 1.58 16.04 -12.65
CA ARG A 38 2.05 15.91 -14.04
C ARG A 38 2.61 17.21 -14.59
N SER A 39 2.40 18.33 -13.87
CA SER A 39 2.86 19.64 -14.29
C SER A 39 2.91 20.56 -13.09
N PRO A 40 3.65 21.71 -13.18
CA PRO A 40 3.63 22.72 -12.12
C PRO A 40 2.23 23.27 -11.86
N PHE A 41 1.41 23.38 -12.91
CA PHE A 41 0.03 23.85 -12.75
C PHE A 41 -0.77 22.88 -11.87
N GLU A 42 -0.64 21.60 -12.14
CA GLU A 42 -1.34 20.59 -11.35
C GLU A 42 -0.86 20.58 -9.91
N LEU A 43 0.43 20.74 -9.69
CA LEU A 43 0.97 20.80 -8.34
C LEU A 43 0.38 21.96 -7.55
N LYS A 44 0.19 23.08 -8.20
CA LYS A 44 -0.33 24.29 -7.53
C LYS A 44 -1.84 24.24 -7.34
N TYR A 45 -2.57 23.70 -8.31
CA TYR A 45 -4.03 23.81 -8.33
C TYR A 45 -4.76 22.46 -8.24
N GLY A 46 -4.05 21.36 -8.25
CA GLY A 46 -4.66 20.03 -8.33
C GLY A 46 -5.27 19.49 -7.05
N GLY A 47 -5.09 20.19 -5.94
CA GLY A 47 -5.73 19.82 -4.69
C GLY A 47 -4.86 18.97 -3.79
N ALA A 48 -5.43 18.57 -2.66
CA ALA A 48 -4.69 17.94 -1.56
C ALA A 48 -4.16 16.54 -1.88
N LEU A 49 -4.71 15.88 -2.89
CA LEU A 49 -4.25 14.53 -3.26
C LEU A 49 -3.10 14.56 -4.26
N ILE A 50 -2.69 15.74 -4.71
CA ILE A 50 -1.59 15.87 -5.66
C ILE A 50 -0.33 16.17 -4.88
N VAL A 51 0.73 15.42 -5.17
CA VAL A 51 2.00 15.53 -4.48
C VAL A 51 3.14 15.77 -5.46
N GLU A 52 4.31 16.07 -4.93
CA GLU A 52 5.46 16.51 -5.71
C GLU A 52 6.30 15.36 -6.24
N SER A 53 6.36 14.26 -5.51
CA SER A 53 7.27 13.15 -5.85
C SER A 53 6.68 11.81 -5.44
N PRO A 54 7.21 10.70 -6.01
CA PRO A 54 6.81 9.38 -5.56
C PRO A 54 7.06 9.14 -4.07
N ALA A 55 8.16 9.68 -3.54
CA ALA A 55 8.47 9.54 -2.11
C ALA A 55 7.42 10.23 -1.26
N GLU A 56 6.99 11.42 -1.66
CA GLU A 56 5.93 12.13 -0.94
C GLU A 56 4.61 11.38 -1.02
N ALA A 57 4.30 10.78 -2.17
CA ALA A 57 3.08 10.01 -2.32
C ALA A 57 3.04 8.84 -1.33
N VAL A 58 4.16 8.19 -1.11
CA VAL A 58 4.26 7.07 -0.15
C VAL A 58 4.14 7.58 1.28
N GLU A 59 4.81 8.70 1.60
CA GLU A 59 4.72 9.30 2.94
C GLU A 59 3.29 9.69 3.28
N LYS A 60 2.61 10.33 2.34
CA LYS A 60 1.22 10.71 2.53
C LYS A 60 0.31 9.49 2.67
N PHE A 61 0.58 8.45 1.90
CA PHE A 61 -0.16 7.20 2.03
C PHE A 61 0.03 6.58 3.41
N ARG A 62 1.27 6.59 3.91
CA ARG A 62 1.57 6.05 5.24
C ARG A 62 0.80 6.78 6.32
N GLU A 63 0.70 8.09 6.23
CA GLU A 63 -0.08 8.88 7.17
C GLU A 63 -1.57 8.65 7.02
N TRP A 64 -2.03 8.60 5.77
CA TRP A 64 -3.44 8.40 5.46
C TRP A 64 -3.95 7.06 6.00
N ILE A 65 -3.17 6.00 5.76
CA ILE A 65 -3.58 4.66 6.16
C ILE A 65 -3.58 4.48 7.67
N ARG A 66 -2.83 5.33 8.36
CA ARG A 66 -2.69 5.27 9.80
C ARG A 66 -3.71 6.13 10.53
N HIS A 67 -4.11 7.26 9.95
CA HIS A 67 -4.85 8.29 10.68
C HIS A 67 -6.25 8.57 10.19
N THR A 68 -6.63 8.15 8.99
CA THR A 68 -7.98 8.39 8.50
C THR A 68 -8.85 7.15 8.64
N SER A 69 -10.17 7.35 8.71
CA SER A 69 -11.12 6.25 8.80
C SER A 69 -11.02 5.35 7.58
N GLU A 70 -10.98 5.95 6.40
CA GLU A 70 -10.87 5.18 5.16
C GLU A 70 -9.56 4.41 5.09
N GLY A 71 -8.46 5.07 5.46
CA GLY A 71 -7.16 4.42 5.46
C GLY A 71 -7.09 3.27 6.43
N ARG A 72 -7.63 3.44 7.62
CA ARG A 72 -7.65 2.38 8.63
C ARG A 72 -8.48 1.19 8.18
N PHE A 73 -9.57 1.44 7.47
CA PHE A 73 -10.35 0.36 6.89
C PHE A 73 -9.53 -0.44 5.88
N VAL A 74 -8.82 0.28 4.98
CA VAL A 74 -7.97 -0.37 3.99
C VAL A 74 -6.86 -1.16 4.68
N ALA A 75 -6.27 -0.60 5.73
CA ALA A 75 -5.22 -1.28 6.49
C ALA A 75 -5.73 -2.59 7.10
N GLY A 76 -6.94 -2.57 7.65
CA GLY A 76 -7.55 -3.78 8.19
C GLY A 76 -7.77 -4.84 7.12
N CYS A 77 -8.24 -4.43 5.96
CA CYS A 77 -8.42 -5.35 4.83
C CYS A 77 -7.07 -5.94 4.38
N ALA A 78 -6.02 -5.10 4.34
CA ALA A 78 -4.69 -5.57 3.95
C ALA A 78 -4.16 -6.61 4.94
N ALA A 79 -4.33 -6.35 6.22
CA ALA A 79 -3.85 -7.27 7.25
C ALA A 79 -4.53 -8.63 7.15
N ARG A 80 -5.80 -8.66 6.75
CA ARG A 80 -6.56 -9.91 6.65
C ARG A 80 -6.38 -10.61 5.32
N ASN A 81 -6.26 -9.86 4.24
CA ASN A 81 -6.42 -10.42 2.90
C ASN A 81 -5.16 -10.46 2.07
N LEU A 82 -4.12 -9.71 2.44
CA LEU A 82 -2.89 -9.65 1.64
C LEU A 82 -1.75 -10.43 2.25
N TRP A 83 -1.96 -11.06 3.39
CA TRP A 83 -0.92 -11.82 4.06
C TRP A 83 -0.37 -12.91 3.14
N GLY A 84 0.96 -12.96 3.02
CA GLY A 84 1.62 -14.00 2.24
C GLY A 84 1.60 -13.80 0.73
N LEU A 85 0.94 -12.74 0.25
CA LEU A 85 0.82 -12.50 -1.19
C LEU A 85 1.87 -11.51 -1.66
N ASP A 86 2.39 -11.71 -2.86
CA ASP A 86 3.15 -10.68 -3.55
C ASP A 86 2.17 -9.60 -4.01
N LEU A 87 2.61 -8.36 -4.02
CA LEU A 87 1.76 -7.23 -4.35
C LEU A 87 2.24 -6.57 -5.64
N ALA A 88 1.35 -6.44 -6.61
CA ALA A 88 1.68 -5.89 -7.92
C ALA A 88 1.16 -4.47 -8.08
N CYS A 89 1.96 -3.62 -8.71
CA CYS A 89 1.59 -2.26 -9.06
C CYS A 89 2.35 -1.86 -10.34
N TRP A 90 2.08 -0.67 -10.83
CA TRP A 90 2.76 -0.17 -12.03
C TRP A 90 4.07 0.56 -11.74
N CYS A 91 4.37 0.86 -10.48
CA CYS A 91 5.55 1.63 -10.12
C CYS A 91 6.84 0.88 -10.48
N PRO A 92 7.85 1.59 -11.03
CA PRO A 92 9.15 0.97 -11.26
C PRO A 92 9.74 0.42 -9.95
N ALA A 93 10.50 -0.65 -10.08
CA ALA A 93 11.04 -1.34 -8.90
C ALA A 93 12.04 -0.47 -8.12
N ASP A 94 12.67 0.50 -8.80
CA ASP A 94 13.66 1.38 -8.17
C ASP A 94 13.04 2.64 -7.56
N GLN A 95 11.72 2.75 -7.55
CA GLN A 95 11.04 3.91 -6.96
C GLN A 95 10.21 3.48 -5.76
N PRO A 96 10.02 4.40 -4.79
CA PRO A 96 9.11 4.12 -3.68
C PRO A 96 7.69 3.86 -4.17
N CYS A 97 6.98 3.00 -3.48
CA CYS A 97 5.62 2.64 -3.83
C CYS A 97 4.82 2.32 -2.58
N HIS A 98 3.54 2.68 -2.58
CA HIS A 98 2.65 2.39 -1.46
C HIS A 98 2.52 0.89 -1.18
N ALA A 99 2.81 0.05 -2.17
CA ALA A 99 2.80 -1.41 -1.96
C ALA A 99 3.79 -1.83 -0.88
N ASP A 100 4.89 -1.09 -0.71
CA ASP A 100 5.84 -1.39 0.37
C ASP A 100 5.20 -1.22 1.74
N VAL A 101 4.37 -0.20 1.90
CA VAL A 101 3.63 0.02 3.15
C VAL A 101 2.63 -1.13 3.38
N LEU A 102 1.92 -1.53 2.33
CA LEU A 102 0.96 -2.63 2.43
C LEU A 102 1.65 -3.95 2.78
N LEU A 103 2.84 -4.20 2.24
CA LEU A 103 3.62 -5.39 2.59
C LEU A 103 3.97 -5.40 4.07
N GLU A 104 4.36 -4.26 4.62
CA GLU A 104 4.66 -4.15 6.05
C GLU A 104 3.43 -4.46 6.90
N ILE A 105 2.29 -3.92 6.49
CA ILE A 105 1.04 -4.10 7.23
C ILE A 105 0.60 -5.56 7.20
N ALA A 106 0.68 -6.19 6.04
CA ALA A 106 0.16 -7.54 5.86
C ALA A 106 1.08 -8.61 6.42
N ASN A 107 2.37 -8.31 6.57
CA ASN A 107 3.37 -9.32 6.93
C ASN A 107 4.25 -8.88 8.09
N PRO A 108 3.68 -8.66 9.28
CA PRO A 108 4.49 -8.37 10.46
C PRO A 108 5.31 -9.60 10.81
N ARG A 109 6.45 -9.41 11.47
CA ARG A 109 7.40 -10.48 11.73
C ARG A 109 7.81 -10.56 13.19
N GLY A 110 7.51 -11.68 13.82
CA GLY A 110 8.02 -12.00 15.12
C GLY A 110 7.82 -10.88 16.13
N GLU A 111 8.88 -10.51 16.80
CA GLU A 111 8.81 -9.48 17.83
C GLU A 111 8.36 -8.13 17.29
N ARG A 112 8.58 -7.89 16.00
CA ARG A 112 8.18 -6.63 15.39
C ARG A 112 6.67 -6.47 15.31
N GLU A 113 5.93 -7.55 15.39
CA GLU A 113 4.47 -7.47 15.37
C GLU A 113 3.97 -6.55 16.47
N PHE A 114 4.57 -6.66 17.65
CA PHE A 114 4.11 -5.87 18.79
C PHE A 114 4.61 -4.44 18.75
N ALA A 115 5.64 -4.17 17.98
CA ALA A 115 6.14 -2.82 17.80
C ALA A 115 5.50 -2.13 16.59
N ASN A 116 4.83 -2.88 15.74
CA ASN A 116 4.21 -2.34 14.54
C ASN A 116 2.87 -1.69 14.90
N PRO A 117 2.74 -0.35 14.77
CA PRO A 117 1.52 0.33 15.18
C PRO A 117 0.30 -0.12 14.37
N TYR A 118 0.50 -0.53 13.12
CA TYR A 118 -0.60 -1.02 12.30
C TYR A 118 -1.14 -2.33 12.85
N TYR A 119 -0.23 -3.25 13.14
CA TYR A 119 -0.63 -4.56 13.66
C TYR A 119 -1.43 -4.42 14.94
N ARG A 120 -0.93 -3.62 15.87
CA ARG A 120 -1.61 -3.43 17.16
C ARG A 120 -3.01 -2.88 16.98
N MET A 121 -3.16 -1.96 16.05
CA MET A 121 -4.44 -1.32 15.82
C MET A 121 -5.48 -2.32 15.36
N TRP A 122 -5.12 -3.20 14.44
CA TRP A 122 -6.05 -4.19 13.91
C TRP A 122 -6.27 -5.33 14.86
N ASP A 123 -5.25 -5.74 15.58
CA ASP A 123 -5.38 -6.78 16.56
C ASP A 123 -6.42 -6.40 17.61
N ARG A 124 -6.37 -5.16 18.08
CA ARG A 124 -7.36 -4.67 19.03
C ARG A 124 -8.77 -4.67 18.46
N GLU A 125 -8.90 -4.29 17.21
CA GLU A 125 -10.21 -4.28 16.58
C GLU A 125 -10.76 -5.68 16.41
N GLU A 126 -9.90 -6.63 16.13
CA GLU A 126 -10.32 -8.01 15.94
C GLU A 126 -10.71 -8.69 17.23
N VAL A 127 -10.10 -8.34 18.35
CA VAL A 127 -10.42 -8.95 19.62
C VAL A 127 -11.56 -8.25 20.34
N THR A 128 -12.05 -7.14 19.80
CA THR A 128 -13.20 -6.47 20.40
C THR A 128 -14.40 -7.39 20.34
N PRO A 129 -15.04 -7.66 21.47
CA PRO A 129 -16.19 -8.55 21.46
C PRO A 129 -17.31 -8.01 20.61
N GLN A 130 -17.95 -8.91 19.95
CA GLN A 130 -19.11 -8.60 19.12
C GLN A 130 -20.39 -8.61 19.97
#